data_7be76b07e4b9f8d23fbfebddbc578bb1
#
_entry.id   7be76b07e4b9f8d23fbfebddbc578bb1
#
_cell.length_a   1.000
_cell.length_b   1.000
_cell.length_c   1.000
_cell.angle_alpha   90.00
_cell.angle_beta   90.00
_cell.angle_gamma   90.00
#
_symmetry.space_group_name_H-M   'P 1'
#
loop_
_entity.id
_entity.type
_entity.pdbx_description
1 polymer ?
#
loop_
_entity_poly.entity_id
_entity_poly.type
_entity_poly.pdbx_seq_one_letter_code
_entity_poly.pdbx_strand_id
1 'polypeptide(L)'
;PRSIPQAEALDDMLENRRQRLTAVIELRVPRVELERRLVNRFYELTDPRPEDRPEAIGHRLDLYERITAPLLEYYTDKRLLLSVDGVGSTDEVFSRITGGLPSVHR
;
A
#
# COMPACT_ATOMS: atom_id res chain seq x y z
N PRO A 1 2.91 -5.33 6.05
CA PRO A 1 4.37 -5.35 6.16
C PRO A 1 5.03 -4.28 5.31
N ARG A 2 6.19 -3.82 5.77
CA ARG A 2 6.96 -2.77 5.07
C ARG A 2 8.31 -3.29 4.55
N SER A 3 8.58 -4.57 4.73
CA SER A 3 9.83 -5.18 4.26
C SER A 3 9.62 -6.66 4.02
N ILE A 4 10.55 -7.26 3.27
CA ILE A 4 10.52 -8.69 3.01
C ILE A 4 10.59 -9.51 4.30
N PRO A 5 11.52 -9.23 5.25
CA PRO A 5 11.52 -9.96 6.51
C PRO A 5 10.21 -9.90 7.28
N GLN A 6 9.51 -8.76 7.26
CA GLN A 6 8.20 -8.64 7.89
C GLN A 6 7.15 -9.48 7.17
N ALA A 7 7.20 -9.50 5.83
CA ALA A 7 6.29 -10.32 5.02
C ALA A 7 6.50 -11.81 5.30
N GLU A 8 7.74 -12.24 5.38
CA GLU A 8 8.09 -13.63 5.70
C GLU A 8 7.65 -13.99 7.12
N ALA A 9 7.85 -13.10 8.08
CA ALA A 9 7.41 -13.31 9.47
C ALA A 9 5.90 -13.44 9.56
N LEU A 10 5.15 -12.65 8.79
CA LEU A 10 3.70 -12.74 8.72
C LEU A 10 3.26 -14.09 8.15
N ASP A 11 3.90 -14.53 7.07
CA ASP A 11 3.61 -15.83 6.46
C ASP A 11 3.84 -16.97 7.46
N ASP A 12 4.96 -16.94 8.19
CA ASP A 12 5.27 -17.95 9.21
C ASP A 12 4.25 -17.95 10.33
N MET A 13 3.85 -16.78 10.80
CA MET A 13 2.84 -16.65 11.84
C MET A 13 1.50 -17.23 11.40
N LEU A 14 1.08 -16.94 10.17
CA LEU A 14 -0.18 -17.44 9.63
C LEU A 14 -0.13 -18.95 9.43
N GLU A 15 0.99 -19.47 8.93
CA GLU A 15 1.21 -20.90 8.74
C GLU A 15 1.11 -21.64 10.06
N ASN A 16 1.72 -21.09 11.12
CA ASN A 16 1.63 -21.69 12.47
C ASN A 16 0.19 -21.74 12.99
N ARG A 17 -0.67 -20.87 12.50
CA ARG A 17 -2.09 -20.84 12.83
C ARG A 17 -2.94 -21.59 11.81
N ARG A 18 -2.33 -22.27 10.85
CA ARG A 18 -3.00 -22.93 9.73
C ARG A 18 -3.88 -21.97 8.93
N GLN A 19 -3.40 -20.76 8.77
CA GLN A 19 -4.06 -19.69 8.01
C GLN A 19 -3.14 -19.25 6.89
N ARG A 20 -3.69 -18.55 5.91
CA ARG A 20 -2.90 -17.91 4.85
C ARG A 20 -3.63 -16.67 4.34
N LEU A 21 -2.86 -15.77 3.72
CA LEU A 21 -3.45 -14.60 3.10
C LEU A 21 -4.28 -15.00 1.89
N THR A 22 -5.44 -14.39 1.76
CA THR A 22 -6.30 -14.56 0.58
C THR A 22 -5.85 -13.64 -0.54
N ALA A 23 -5.49 -12.41 -0.20
CA ALA A 23 -5.04 -11.41 -1.15
C ALA A 23 -4.27 -10.31 -0.44
N VAL A 24 -3.41 -9.63 -1.20
CA VAL A 24 -2.73 -8.42 -0.80
C VAL A 24 -3.14 -7.34 -1.80
N ILE A 25 -3.64 -6.22 -1.31
CA ILE A 25 -4.18 -5.18 -2.15
C ILE A 25 -3.18 -4.03 -2.25
N GLU A 26 -2.81 -3.71 -3.49
CA GLU A 26 -2.05 -2.51 -3.81
C GLU A 26 -3.01 -1.45 -4.31
N LEU A 27 -3.06 -0.30 -3.64
CA LEU A 27 -3.79 0.86 -4.13
C LEU A 27 -2.83 1.68 -4.98
N ARG A 28 -3.09 1.74 -6.27
CA ARG A 28 -2.28 2.52 -7.21
C ARG A 28 -2.78 3.95 -7.26
N VAL A 29 -1.89 4.88 -6.90
CA VAL A 29 -2.17 6.31 -6.97
C VAL A 29 -1.03 6.97 -7.73
N PRO A 30 -1.30 7.76 -8.78
CA PRO A 30 -0.25 8.47 -9.50
C PRO A 30 0.59 9.32 -8.54
N ARG A 31 1.90 9.40 -8.79
CA ARG A 31 2.82 10.15 -7.94
C ARG A 31 2.38 11.61 -7.74
N VAL A 32 1.90 12.24 -8.81
CA VAL A 32 1.39 13.63 -8.76
C VAL A 32 0.27 13.77 -7.74
N GLU A 33 -0.64 12.81 -7.70
CA GLU A 33 -1.74 12.82 -6.74
C GLU A 33 -1.25 12.58 -5.31
N LEU A 34 -0.28 11.70 -5.12
CA LEU A 34 0.35 11.48 -3.81
C LEU A 34 1.05 12.75 -3.33
N GLU A 35 1.78 13.42 -4.20
CA GLU A 35 2.44 14.67 -3.88
C GLU A 35 1.43 15.73 -3.46
N ARG A 36 0.33 15.85 -4.21
CA ARG A 36 -0.75 16.81 -3.90
C ARG A 36 -1.34 16.54 -2.53
N ARG A 37 -1.64 15.28 -2.22
CA ARG A 37 -2.21 14.88 -0.93
C ARG A 37 -1.27 15.20 0.23
N LEU A 38 0.02 14.94 0.06
CA LEU A 38 1.02 15.21 1.09
C LEU A 38 1.24 16.70 1.30
N VAL A 39 1.24 17.49 0.23
CA VAL A 39 1.34 18.96 0.33
C VAL A 39 0.11 19.52 1.07
N ASN A 40 -1.08 19.09 0.70
CA ASN A 40 -2.31 19.53 1.35
C ASN A 40 -2.29 19.16 2.84
N ARG A 41 -1.86 17.97 3.17
CA ARG A 41 -1.73 17.53 4.55
C ARG A 41 -0.75 18.40 5.34
N PHE A 42 0.39 18.77 4.72
CA PHE A 42 1.36 19.65 5.37
C PHE A 42 0.73 20.96 5.84
N TYR A 43 -0.08 21.57 5.00
CA TYR A 43 -0.74 22.85 5.34
C TYR A 43 -1.84 22.70 6.41
N GLU A 44 -2.31 21.50 6.67
CA GLU A 44 -3.28 21.20 7.72
C GLU A 44 -2.61 20.87 9.05
N LEU A 45 -1.31 20.60 9.07
CA LEU A 45 -0.59 20.23 10.29
C LEU A 45 -0.32 21.44 11.18
N THR A 46 -0.52 21.27 12.48
CA THR A 46 -0.21 22.32 13.48
C THR A 46 1.25 22.31 13.89
N ASP A 47 1.92 21.14 13.79
CA ASP A 47 3.32 20.98 14.16
C ASP A 47 4.01 20.05 13.17
N PRO A 48 4.26 20.52 11.93
CA PRO A 48 4.86 19.68 10.91
C PRO A 48 6.33 19.36 11.23
N ARG A 49 6.71 18.11 10.95
CA ARG A 49 8.09 17.66 11.06
C ARG A 49 8.86 17.99 9.79
N PRO A 50 10.21 17.97 9.82
CA PRO A 50 10.99 18.23 8.62
C PRO A 50 10.63 17.34 7.43
N GLU A 51 10.30 16.07 7.65
CA GLU A 51 9.91 15.13 6.59
C GLU A 51 8.54 15.43 5.99
N ASP A 52 7.73 16.28 6.66
CA ASP A 52 6.41 16.66 6.15
C ASP A 52 6.48 17.87 5.20
N ARG A 53 7.63 18.54 5.13
CA ARG A 53 7.80 19.73 4.29
C ARG A 53 7.70 19.40 2.81
N PRO A 54 7.14 20.30 1.99
CA PRO A 54 6.98 20.05 0.55
C PRO A 54 8.29 19.68 -0.16
N GLU A 55 9.41 20.28 0.22
CA GLU A 55 10.70 19.99 -0.39
C GLU A 55 11.25 18.61 -0.07
N ALA A 56 10.73 17.96 0.97
CA ALA A 56 11.13 16.60 1.37
C ALA A 56 10.24 15.52 0.77
N ILE A 57 9.10 15.89 0.17
CA ILE A 57 8.10 14.93 -0.33
C ILE A 57 8.65 14.04 -1.43
N GLY A 58 9.37 14.63 -2.40
CA GLY A 58 9.96 13.85 -3.49
C GLY A 58 10.88 12.75 -2.99
N HIS A 59 11.76 13.08 -2.07
CA HIS A 59 12.69 12.11 -1.47
C HIS A 59 11.93 11.02 -0.70
N ARG A 60 10.91 11.42 0.04
CA ARG A 60 10.07 10.49 0.81
C ARG A 60 9.37 9.50 -0.11
N LEU A 61 8.84 9.96 -1.24
CA LEU A 61 8.18 9.08 -2.20
C LEU A 61 9.17 8.16 -2.90
N ASP A 62 10.37 8.65 -3.23
CA ASP A 62 11.42 7.82 -3.80
C ASP A 62 11.80 6.68 -2.86
N LEU A 63 11.97 6.99 -1.59
CA LEU A 63 12.30 6.00 -0.58
C LEU A 63 11.17 4.98 -0.42
N TYR A 64 9.93 5.45 -0.42
CA TYR A 64 8.76 4.59 -0.35
C TYR A 64 8.73 3.60 -1.52
N GLU A 65 8.98 4.07 -2.74
CA GLU A 65 9.01 3.22 -3.93
C GLU A 65 10.10 2.15 -3.83
N ARG A 66 11.29 2.52 -3.35
CA ARG A 66 12.41 1.58 -3.18
C ARG A 66 12.11 0.48 -2.17
N ILE A 67 11.36 0.79 -1.12
CA ILE A 67 10.98 -0.18 -0.10
C ILE A 67 9.81 -1.04 -0.58
N THR A 68 8.88 -0.42 -1.28
CA THR A 68 7.63 -1.08 -1.69
C THR A 68 7.81 -2.01 -2.88
N ALA A 69 8.65 -1.66 -3.86
CA ALA A 69 8.82 -2.46 -5.06
C ALA A 69 9.17 -3.93 -4.77
N PRO A 70 10.13 -4.25 -3.87
CA PRO A 70 10.42 -5.65 -3.54
C PRO A 70 9.24 -6.39 -2.91
N LEU A 71 8.42 -5.69 -2.10
CA LEU A 71 7.22 -6.29 -1.50
C LEU A 71 6.17 -6.63 -2.56
N LEU A 72 5.96 -5.74 -3.52
CA LEU A 72 5.02 -5.98 -4.61
C LEU A 72 5.46 -7.18 -5.43
N GLU A 73 6.75 -7.30 -5.72
CA GLU A 73 7.32 -8.45 -6.42
C GLU A 73 7.14 -9.72 -5.61
N TYR A 74 7.41 -9.69 -4.31
CA TYR A 74 7.24 -10.83 -3.40
C TYR A 74 5.80 -11.37 -3.45
N TYR A 75 4.81 -10.50 -3.37
CA TYR A 75 3.41 -10.92 -3.40
C TYR A 75 2.91 -11.25 -4.79
N THR A 76 3.48 -10.64 -5.84
CA THR A 76 3.20 -11.02 -7.23
C THR A 76 3.65 -12.45 -7.49
N ASP A 77 4.85 -12.80 -7.03
CA ASP A 77 5.40 -14.15 -7.19
C ASP A 77 4.54 -15.19 -6.46
N LYS A 78 3.90 -14.81 -5.38
CA LYS A 78 2.98 -15.68 -4.64
C LYS A 78 1.56 -15.68 -5.22
N ARG A 79 1.30 -14.90 -6.28
CA ARG A 79 0.00 -14.76 -6.92
C ARG A 79 -1.08 -14.23 -5.97
N LEU A 80 -0.67 -13.40 -5.03
CA LEU A 80 -1.57 -12.81 -4.04
C LEU A 80 -1.88 -11.34 -4.31
N LEU A 81 -1.11 -10.68 -5.19
CA LEU A 81 -1.24 -9.24 -5.39
C LEU A 81 -2.44 -8.90 -6.27
N LEU A 82 -3.29 -8.02 -5.77
CA LEU A 82 -4.37 -7.39 -6.50
C LEU A 82 -4.09 -5.89 -6.55
N SER A 83 -3.86 -5.36 -7.76
CA SER A 83 -3.63 -3.92 -7.94
C SER A 83 -4.94 -3.24 -8.29
N VAL A 84 -5.27 -2.17 -7.57
CA VAL A 84 -6.52 -1.44 -7.71
C VAL A 84 -6.22 0.06 -7.81
N ASP A 85 -6.95 0.75 -8.68
CA ASP A 85 -6.87 2.21 -8.78
C ASP A 85 -7.35 2.83 -7.46
N GLY A 86 -6.48 3.56 -6.79
CA GLY A 86 -6.76 4.22 -5.52
C GLY A 86 -7.27 5.66 -5.64
N VAL A 87 -7.53 6.12 -6.87
CA VAL A 87 -8.06 7.46 -7.12
C VAL A 87 -9.58 7.41 -7.15
N GLY A 88 -10.21 8.38 -6.47
CA GLY A 88 -11.66 8.48 -6.39
C GLY A 88 -12.14 8.53 -4.96
N SER A 89 -13.44 8.45 -4.77
CA SER A 89 -14.05 8.44 -3.45
C SER A 89 -13.74 7.13 -2.71
N THR A 90 -13.93 7.13 -1.40
CA THR A 90 -13.78 5.93 -0.58
C THR A 90 -14.68 4.80 -1.07
N ASP A 91 -15.93 5.12 -1.44
CA ASP A 91 -16.88 4.14 -1.94
C ASP A 91 -16.45 3.56 -3.29
N GLU A 92 -15.93 4.40 -4.19
CA GLU A 92 -15.44 3.96 -5.50
C GLU A 92 -14.27 3.00 -5.33
N VAL A 93 -13.30 3.36 -4.49
CA VAL A 93 -12.13 2.51 -4.22
C VAL A 93 -12.55 1.20 -3.57
N PHE A 94 -13.44 1.26 -2.59
CA PHE A 94 -13.96 0.07 -1.93
C PHE A 94 -14.64 -0.88 -2.92
N SER A 95 -15.44 -0.34 -3.84
CA SER A 95 -16.11 -1.14 -4.87
C SER A 95 -15.11 -1.82 -5.79
N ARG A 96 -14.02 -1.15 -6.15
CA ARG A 96 -12.96 -1.74 -6.98
C ARG A 96 -12.25 -2.87 -6.24
N ILE A 97 -12.02 -2.71 -4.94
CA ILE A 97 -11.39 -3.73 -4.10
C ILE A 97 -12.29 -4.97 -4.04
N THR A 98 -13.55 -4.79 -3.68
CA THR A 98 -14.48 -5.91 -3.52
C THR A 98 -14.75 -6.62 -4.85
N GLY A 99 -14.82 -5.87 -5.95
CA GLY A 99 -15.02 -6.44 -7.28
C GLY A 99 -13.83 -7.27 -7.78
N GLY A 100 -12.63 -6.98 -7.29
CA GLY A 100 -11.42 -7.70 -7.68
C GLY A 100 -11.04 -8.85 -6.76
N LEU A 101 -11.62 -8.94 -5.58
CA LEU A 101 -11.28 -9.99 -4.63
C LEU A 101 -11.80 -11.35 -5.10
N PRO A 102 -11.05 -12.44 -4.82
CA PRO A 102 -11.51 -13.79 -5.12
C PRO A 102 -12.83 -14.08 -4.41
N SER A 103 -13.72 -14.77 -5.09
CA SER A 103 -14.97 -15.24 -4.46
C SER A 103 -14.64 -16.23 -3.38
N VAL A 104 -15.25 -16.06 -2.21
CA VAL A 104 -15.11 -16.98 -1.10
C VAL A 104 -16.35 -17.87 -1.07
N HIS A 105 -16.14 -19.14 -1.33
CA HIS A 105 -17.19 -20.14 -1.29
C HIS A 105 -17.19 -20.86 0.04
N ARG A 106 -18.34 -21.07 0.55
CA ARG A 106 -18.53 -21.76 1.83
C ARG A 106 -19.07 -23.16 1.61
#